data_5f0571ebaeb574238de8e5db09285b7c
#
_entry.id   5f0571ebaeb574238de8e5db09285b7c
#
_cell.length_a   1.000
_cell.length_b   1.000
_cell.length_c   1.000
_cell.angle_alpha   90.00
_cell.angle_beta   90.00
_cell.angle_gamma   90.00
#
_symmetry.space_group_name_H-M   'P 1'
#
loop_
_entity.id
_entity.type
_entity.pdbx_description
1 polymer ?
#
loop_
_entity_poly.entity_id
_entity_poly.type
_entity_poly.pdbx_seq_one_letter_code
_entity_poly.pdbx_strand_id
1 'polypeptide(L)'
;MSKAFAYVGKWEHDPSGNALGFDVFAYDAETGGMTYTGTAAPQVTVGAAHYDGKHGVLYAVDEIEKLPGCVAGGGRIYAFRVDRETGMLTELNHRPSLGVRPSYVTTDAQGKYLICTNHSGKNPVTKAFKGLDGKYHLTALYDDANTVLFSLNEDGSIGEALDMYLHTELGKQTNPHPHCVVRSPLGELFIVNDKGGDRIYVYAVEDGRLILKNGAAVKAEFGSAPRYGVFHPTLPYYFMNTESAAYIAAYRYDEEGRLTKINTANIVPGDIDTGTVKAGPRTYQSSDLRISPDGKYLYNLVRGMNTVCVCAIDQATGAVAAIQHQKIPEQEIPDGQGAGHGVRGCCLSPDGRFLEVAAFGSGDIITMAIGADGRLTLVGKANDRQIFHPANITIVEV
;
A
#
# COMPACT_ATOMS: atom_id res chain seq x y z
N MET A 1 14.16 -27.46 1.34
CA MET A 1 13.08 -26.61 0.84
C MET A 1 13.16 -25.32 1.64
N SER A 2 13.10 -24.17 0.98
CA SER A 2 12.96 -22.87 1.64
C SER A 2 11.67 -22.85 2.47
N LYS A 3 11.73 -22.27 3.65
CA LYS A 3 10.54 -22.06 4.46
C LYS A 3 9.88 -20.76 4.02
N ALA A 4 8.56 -20.70 4.08
CA ALA A 4 7.82 -19.47 3.84
C ALA A 4 6.94 -19.14 5.04
N PHE A 5 6.85 -17.84 5.36
CA PHE A 5 6.02 -17.33 6.43
C PHE A 5 5.12 -16.22 5.91
N ALA A 6 3.88 -16.19 6.38
CA ALA A 6 2.95 -15.12 6.12
C ALA A 6 2.76 -14.25 7.38
N TYR A 7 2.90 -12.96 7.21
CA TYR A 7 2.69 -11.94 8.22
C TYR A 7 1.40 -11.20 7.89
N VAL A 8 0.38 -11.40 8.71
CA VAL A 8 -0.91 -10.73 8.56
C VAL A 8 -0.97 -9.54 9.51
N GLY A 9 -0.76 -8.35 8.96
CA GLY A 9 -0.78 -7.11 9.71
C GLY A 9 -2.22 -6.68 10.02
N LYS A 10 -2.45 -6.28 11.27
CA LYS A 10 -3.74 -5.80 11.77
C LYS A 10 -3.74 -4.28 11.84
N TRP A 11 -4.73 -3.67 11.21
CA TRP A 11 -4.90 -2.22 11.18
C TRP A 11 -6.06 -1.83 12.09
N GLU A 12 -5.96 -0.68 12.71
CA GLU A 12 -6.79 -0.20 13.81
C GLU A 12 -6.46 -0.89 15.16
N HIS A 13 -7.01 -0.33 16.22
CA HIS A 13 -6.88 -0.86 17.57
C HIS A 13 -8.04 -1.80 17.86
N ASP A 14 -7.84 -2.71 18.80
CA ASP A 14 -8.94 -3.48 19.35
C ASP A 14 -9.96 -2.57 20.08
N PRO A 15 -11.13 -3.08 20.50
CA PRO A 15 -12.10 -2.28 21.24
C PRO A 15 -11.57 -1.67 22.56
N SER A 16 -10.44 -2.18 23.08
CA SER A 16 -9.75 -1.64 24.26
C SER A 16 -8.70 -0.58 23.93
N GLY A 17 -8.49 -0.28 22.63
CA GLY A 17 -7.53 0.71 22.15
C GLY A 17 -6.10 0.20 22.00
N ASN A 18 -5.86 -1.13 22.02
CA ASN A 18 -4.52 -1.70 21.84
C ASN A 18 -4.22 -1.93 20.36
N ALA A 19 -3.00 -1.62 19.93
CA ALA A 19 -2.45 -2.10 18.67
C ALA A 19 -2.31 -3.64 18.72
N LEU A 20 -2.35 -4.30 17.55
CA LEU A 20 -2.47 -5.74 17.49
C LEU A 20 -1.32 -6.45 16.78
N GLY A 21 -0.44 -5.72 16.10
CA GLY A 21 0.74 -6.25 15.41
C GLY A 21 0.41 -7.21 14.27
N PHE A 22 1.21 -8.26 14.17
CA PHE A 22 1.06 -9.31 13.16
C PHE A 22 0.60 -10.63 13.79
N ASP A 23 -0.31 -11.31 13.11
CA ASP A 23 -0.40 -12.76 13.25
C ASP A 23 0.58 -13.41 12.27
N VAL A 24 1.39 -14.35 12.77
CA VAL A 24 2.45 -15.04 12.02
C VAL A 24 2.00 -16.46 11.71
N PHE A 25 2.21 -16.88 10.47
CA PHE A 25 1.82 -18.21 9.99
C PHE A 25 3.01 -18.85 9.26
N ALA A 26 3.19 -20.16 9.43
CA ALA A 26 3.91 -20.97 8.46
C ALA A 26 3.04 -21.07 7.19
N TYR A 27 3.61 -20.73 6.04
CA TYR A 27 2.92 -20.72 4.76
C TYR A 27 3.27 -21.99 3.96
N ASP A 28 2.23 -22.69 3.52
CA ASP A 28 2.37 -23.84 2.64
C ASP A 28 2.24 -23.40 1.18
N ALA A 29 3.36 -23.34 0.47
CA ALA A 29 3.39 -22.94 -0.93
C ALA A 29 2.70 -23.95 -1.88
N GLU A 30 2.48 -25.21 -1.46
CA GLU A 30 1.80 -26.23 -2.28
C GLU A 30 0.27 -26.02 -2.30
N THR A 31 -0.30 -25.54 -1.21
CA THR A 31 -1.75 -25.44 -1.02
C THR A 31 -2.29 -24.02 -0.83
N GLY A 32 -1.41 -23.04 -0.55
CA GLY A 32 -1.80 -21.71 -0.08
C GLY A 32 -2.27 -21.71 1.39
N GLY A 33 -2.13 -22.83 2.10
CA GLY A 33 -2.57 -22.97 3.49
C GLY A 33 -1.66 -22.22 4.46
N MET A 34 -2.25 -21.76 5.57
CA MET A 34 -1.55 -21.02 6.63
C MET A 34 -1.74 -21.69 7.98
N THR A 35 -0.64 -22.07 8.62
CA THR A 35 -0.64 -22.63 9.99
C THR A 35 -0.16 -21.56 10.96
N TYR A 36 -1.00 -21.15 11.90
CA TYR A 36 -0.67 -20.12 12.90
C TYR A 36 0.48 -20.56 13.79
N THR A 37 1.50 -19.70 13.92
CA THR A 37 2.70 -19.94 14.74
C THR A 37 2.80 -19.00 15.93
N GLY A 38 2.17 -17.82 15.88
CA GLY A 38 2.21 -16.86 16.97
C GLY A 38 1.82 -15.44 16.55
N THR A 39 1.85 -14.53 17.51
CA THR A 39 1.66 -13.09 17.30
C THR A 39 3.00 -12.37 17.54
N ALA A 40 3.34 -11.42 16.70
CA ALA A 40 4.55 -10.62 16.80
C ALA A 40 4.24 -9.11 16.77
N ALA A 41 5.15 -8.30 17.34
CA ALA A 41 5.08 -6.84 17.34
C ALA A 41 3.72 -6.27 17.80
N PRO A 42 3.17 -6.68 18.97
CA PRO A 42 1.80 -6.34 19.39
C PRO A 42 1.59 -4.84 19.62
N GLN A 43 2.68 -4.05 19.68
CA GLN A 43 2.64 -2.60 19.86
C GLN A 43 2.42 -1.82 18.55
N VAL A 44 2.40 -2.48 17.37
CA VAL A 44 2.34 -1.82 16.06
C VAL A 44 0.93 -1.88 15.48
N THR A 45 0.42 -0.74 15.05
CA THR A 45 -0.77 -0.65 14.19
C THR A 45 -0.30 -0.72 12.73
N VAL A 46 -0.38 -1.92 12.14
CA VAL A 46 0.29 -2.21 10.88
C VAL A 46 -0.44 -1.58 9.69
N GLY A 47 0.07 -0.46 9.17
CA GLY A 47 -0.42 0.15 7.93
C GLY A 47 0.11 -0.56 6.69
N ALA A 48 1.41 -0.79 6.64
CA ALA A 48 2.10 -1.53 5.58
C ALA A 48 3.36 -2.21 6.13
N ALA A 49 3.83 -3.23 5.42
CA ALA A 49 5.10 -3.89 5.70
C ALA A 49 5.86 -4.21 4.41
N HIS A 50 7.19 -4.22 4.50
CA HIS A 50 8.10 -4.53 3.41
C HIS A 50 9.22 -5.44 3.90
N TYR A 51 9.47 -6.55 3.21
CA TYR A 51 10.57 -7.44 3.53
C TYR A 51 11.79 -7.15 2.65
N ASP A 52 12.91 -6.89 3.27
CA ASP A 52 14.22 -6.81 2.63
C ASP A 52 14.95 -8.14 2.77
N GLY A 53 14.94 -8.91 1.70
CA GLY A 53 15.62 -10.22 1.65
C GLY A 53 17.13 -10.13 1.80
N LYS A 54 17.75 -8.99 1.48
CA LYS A 54 19.20 -8.79 1.64
C LYS A 54 19.62 -8.85 3.10
N HIS A 55 18.89 -8.15 3.96
CA HIS A 55 19.18 -8.11 5.40
C HIS A 55 18.37 -9.13 6.21
N GLY A 56 17.35 -9.78 5.63
CA GLY A 56 16.42 -10.64 6.37
C GLY A 56 15.60 -9.85 7.39
N VAL A 57 15.17 -8.65 7.01
CA VAL A 57 14.46 -7.70 7.88
C VAL A 57 13.09 -7.38 7.31
N LEU A 58 12.07 -7.46 8.16
CA LEU A 58 10.73 -6.95 7.87
C LEU A 58 10.60 -5.55 8.46
N TYR A 59 10.38 -4.56 7.62
CA TYR A 59 10.04 -3.21 8.03
C TYR A 59 8.53 -3.07 8.09
N ALA A 60 8.04 -2.37 9.13
CA ALA A 60 6.61 -2.10 9.30
C ALA A 60 6.39 -0.64 9.69
N VAL A 61 5.34 -0.03 9.16
CA VAL A 61 4.89 1.29 9.59
C VAL A 61 3.78 1.16 10.63
N ASP A 62 3.90 1.93 11.72
CA ASP A 62 2.88 2.09 12.75
C ASP A 62 2.01 3.29 12.38
N GLU A 63 0.85 3.01 11.74
CA GLU A 63 -0.02 4.04 11.12
C GLU A 63 -0.87 4.76 12.18
N ILE A 64 -0.21 5.50 13.06
CA ILE A 64 -0.85 6.30 14.12
C ILE A 64 -0.63 7.81 13.89
N GLU A 65 -1.53 8.64 14.46
CA GLU A 65 -1.40 10.10 14.41
C GLU A 65 -0.61 10.66 15.59
N LYS A 66 -0.63 9.95 16.70
CA LYS A 66 -0.03 10.41 17.97
C LYS A 66 0.74 9.28 18.63
N LEU A 67 1.95 9.58 19.07
CA LEU A 67 2.69 8.65 19.91
C LEU A 67 1.98 8.47 21.26
N PRO A 68 1.99 7.26 21.83
CA PRO A 68 1.42 7.00 23.16
C PRO A 68 1.94 7.98 24.20
N GLY A 69 1.04 8.63 24.95
CA GLY A 69 1.37 9.62 25.96
C GLY A 69 1.76 11.01 25.44
N CYS A 70 1.72 11.25 24.13
CA CYS A 70 2.03 12.53 23.50
C CYS A 70 0.78 13.22 22.97
N VAL A 71 0.81 14.55 22.88
CA VAL A 71 -0.24 15.37 22.24
C VAL A 71 -0.17 15.22 20.71
N ALA A 72 1.03 14.97 20.20
CA ALA A 72 1.36 14.82 18.79
C ALA A 72 2.48 13.78 18.63
N GLY A 73 3.24 13.82 17.55
CA GLY A 73 4.50 13.07 17.40
C GLY A 73 4.47 12.05 16.27
N GLY A 74 3.34 11.90 15.59
CA GLY A 74 3.24 11.06 14.39
C GLY A 74 3.38 9.57 14.66
N GLY A 75 3.68 8.83 13.59
CA GLY A 75 3.90 7.38 13.64
C GLY A 75 5.37 6.98 13.71
N ARG A 76 5.61 5.67 13.61
CA ARG A 76 6.95 5.07 13.66
C ARG A 76 7.17 4.12 12.49
N ILE A 77 8.44 3.85 12.23
CA ILE A 77 8.89 2.74 11.38
C ILE A 77 9.65 1.79 12.28
N TYR A 78 9.35 0.51 12.19
CA TYR A 78 10.01 -0.57 12.92
C TYR A 78 10.83 -1.43 11.97
N ALA A 79 11.99 -1.91 12.41
CA ALA A 79 12.79 -2.92 11.76
C ALA A 79 12.79 -4.18 12.63
N PHE A 80 12.38 -5.31 12.04
CA PHE A 80 12.32 -6.60 12.71
C PHE A 80 13.18 -7.63 11.99
N ARG A 81 14.08 -8.29 12.72
CA ARG A 81 14.77 -9.49 12.23
C ARG A 81 13.78 -10.62 12.13
N VAL A 82 13.73 -11.28 10.98
CA VAL A 82 12.94 -12.49 10.77
C VAL A 82 13.76 -13.70 11.21
N ASP A 83 13.24 -14.49 12.15
CA ASP A 83 13.79 -15.79 12.50
C ASP A 83 13.44 -16.80 11.38
N ARG A 84 14.47 -17.35 10.73
CA ARG A 84 14.31 -18.24 9.57
C ARG A 84 13.72 -19.61 9.92
N GLU A 85 13.76 -20.02 11.20
CA GLU A 85 13.23 -21.30 11.62
C GLU A 85 11.75 -21.21 12.03
N THR A 86 11.37 -20.13 12.71
CA THR A 86 10.06 -19.97 13.34
C THR A 86 9.18 -18.90 12.70
N GLY A 87 9.75 -18.01 11.88
CA GLY A 87 9.08 -16.83 11.34
C GLY A 87 8.86 -15.70 12.37
N MET A 88 9.24 -15.91 13.63
CA MET A 88 9.01 -14.90 14.66
C MET A 88 9.89 -13.65 14.45
N LEU A 89 9.38 -12.51 14.89
CA LEU A 89 10.01 -11.20 14.70
C LEU A 89 10.71 -10.75 15.96
N THR A 90 11.98 -10.33 15.83
CA THR A 90 12.74 -9.66 16.88
C THR A 90 13.02 -8.23 16.47
N GLU A 91 12.59 -7.26 17.26
CA GLU A 91 12.84 -5.83 16.99
C GLU A 91 14.35 -5.55 17.01
N LEU A 92 14.86 -4.96 15.93
CA LEU A 92 16.20 -4.40 15.86
C LEU A 92 16.19 -2.98 16.41
N ASN A 93 15.31 -2.15 15.89
CA ASN A 93 15.05 -0.80 16.36
C ASN A 93 13.77 -0.23 15.76
N HIS A 94 13.43 0.98 16.17
CA HIS A 94 12.41 1.81 15.51
C HIS A 94 12.87 3.27 15.46
N ARG A 95 12.27 4.04 14.54
CA ARG A 95 12.46 5.48 14.40
C ARG A 95 11.12 6.19 14.24
N PRO A 96 10.98 7.45 14.66
CA PRO A 96 9.87 8.30 14.23
C PRO A 96 9.83 8.36 12.70
N SER A 97 8.66 8.25 12.10
CA SER A 97 8.50 8.37 10.64
C SER A 97 8.63 9.82 10.13
N LEU A 98 8.73 10.78 11.05
CA LEU A 98 8.77 12.23 10.83
C LEU A 98 7.50 12.78 10.13
N GLY A 99 6.40 12.12 10.36
CA GLY A 99 5.07 12.53 9.91
C GLY A 99 3.99 11.75 10.64
N VAL A 100 2.74 12.03 10.36
CA VAL A 100 1.60 11.31 10.92
C VAL A 100 1.15 10.21 9.98
N ARG A 101 0.67 9.10 10.55
CA ARG A 101 0.08 8.01 9.77
C ARG A 101 0.98 7.53 8.63
N PRO A 102 2.20 7.03 8.96
CA PRO A 102 3.04 6.45 7.91
C PRO A 102 2.27 5.36 7.16
N SER A 103 2.26 5.46 5.84
CA SER A 103 1.35 4.70 4.97
C SER A 103 2.05 3.57 4.21
N TYR A 104 3.34 3.74 3.93
CA TYR A 104 4.11 2.77 3.17
C TYR A 104 5.60 2.88 3.45
N VAL A 105 6.31 1.79 3.17
CA VAL A 105 7.77 1.69 3.31
C VAL A 105 8.35 0.78 2.23
N THR A 106 9.52 1.12 1.71
CA THR A 106 10.30 0.30 0.77
C THR A 106 11.79 0.56 0.95
N THR A 107 12.63 -0.31 0.42
CA THR A 107 14.10 -0.14 0.40
C THR A 107 14.62 0.02 -1.02
N ASP A 108 15.81 0.59 -1.16
CA ASP A 108 16.55 0.55 -2.42
C ASP A 108 17.09 -0.86 -2.71
N ALA A 109 17.58 -1.10 -3.93
CA ALA A 109 18.08 -2.41 -4.34
C ALA A 109 19.34 -2.83 -3.57
N GLN A 110 20.13 -1.86 -3.13
CA GLN A 110 21.39 -2.07 -2.43
C GLN A 110 21.19 -2.25 -0.92
N GLY A 111 19.97 -2.04 -0.38
CA GLY A 111 19.68 -2.06 1.04
C GLY A 111 20.48 -1.02 1.82
N LYS A 112 20.72 0.15 1.22
CA LYS A 112 21.38 1.29 1.87
C LYS A 112 20.38 2.30 2.42
N TYR A 113 19.22 2.37 1.80
CA TYR A 113 18.20 3.35 2.07
C TYR A 113 16.84 2.73 2.29
N LEU A 114 16.08 3.36 3.17
CA LEU A 114 14.67 3.08 3.39
C LEU A 114 13.87 4.36 3.11
N ILE A 115 12.79 4.24 2.36
CA ILE A 115 11.90 5.36 2.05
C ILE A 115 10.54 5.08 2.68
N CYS A 116 10.04 6.07 3.43
CA CYS A 116 8.72 6.03 4.06
C CYS A 116 7.86 7.19 3.57
N THR A 117 6.57 6.94 3.38
CA THR A 117 5.57 7.98 3.11
C THR A 117 4.66 8.17 4.31
N ASN A 118 4.30 9.42 4.61
CA ASN A 118 3.40 9.80 5.69
C ASN A 118 2.22 10.59 5.13
N HIS A 119 1.01 10.21 5.52
CA HIS A 119 -0.19 11.00 5.23
C HIS A 119 -0.14 12.33 5.98
N SER A 120 -0.98 13.28 5.62
CA SER A 120 -1.39 14.35 6.54
C SER A 120 -2.43 13.83 7.54
N GLY A 121 -2.58 14.52 8.66
CA GLY A 121 -3.56 14.17 9.71
C GLY A 121 -5.01 14.29 9.23
N LYS A 122 -5.91 13.63 9.96
CA LYS A 122 -7.36 13.72 9.71
C LYS A 122 -8.02 14.88 10.46
N ASN A 123 -7.36 15.40 11.50
CA ASN A 123 -7.93 16.38 12.42
C ASN A 123 -7.28 17.76 12.19
N PRO A 124 -7.86 18.61 11.33
CA PRO A 124 -7.30 19.93 11.08
C PRO A 124 -7.54 20.87 12.27
N VAL A 125 -6.65 21.86 12.42
CA VAL A 125 -6.87 23.00 13.30
C VAL A 125 -7.40 24.18 12.51
N THR A 126 -8.36 24.91 13.07
CA THR A 126 -8.90 26.13 12.46
C THR A 126 -7.90 27.27 12.67
N LYS A 127 -7.58 27.98 11.58
CA LYS A 127 -6.76 29.18 11.60
C LYS A 127 -7.48 30.35 10.94
N ALA A 128 -7.46 31.49 11.60
CA ALA A 128 -7.88 32.75 11.01
C ALA A 128 -6.68 33.43 10.35
N PHE A 129 -6.90 34.04 9.18
CA PHE A 129 -5.90 34.84 8.48
C PHE A 129 -6.55 36.04 7.78
N LYS A 130 -5.74 37.05 7.46
CA LYS A 130 -6.19 38.19 6.67
C LYS A 130 -5.84 37.94 5.21
N GLY A 131 -6.85 37.87 4.34
CA GLY A 131 -6.67 37.64 2.91
C GLY A 131 -6.15 38.88 2.17
N LEU A 132 -5.80 38.73 0.91
CA LEU A 132 -5.36 39.80 0.02
C LEU A 132 -6.46 40.84 -0.24
N ASP A 133 -7.72 40.44 -0.03
CA ASP A 133 -8.89 41.31 -0.08
C ASP A 133 -9.05 42.21 1.15
N GLY A 134 -8.12 42.09 2.12
CA GLY A 134 -8.13 42.83 3.38
C GLY A 134 -9.11 42.32 4.43
N LYS A 135 -9.87 41.25 4.15
CA LYS A 135 -10.85 40.64 5.07
C LYS A 135 -10.25 39.47 5.85
N TYR A 136 -10.90 39.13 6.96
CA TYR A 136 -10.55 37.95 7.73
C TYR A 136 -11.27 36.70 7.20
N HIS A 137 -10.54 35.62 7.03
CA HIS A 137 -11.01 34.33 6.57
C HIS A 137 -10.63 33.24 7.55
N LEU A 138 -11.30 32.09 7.46
CA LEU A 138 -10.92 30.86 8.17
C LEU A 138 -10.36 29.86 7.18
N THR A 139 -9.36 29.10 7.61
CA THR A 139 -8.83 27.95 6.89
C THR A 139 -8.60 26.79 7.85
N ALA A 140 -8.48 25.60 7.31
CA ALA A 140 -8.02 24.40 8.01
C ALA A 140 -6.53 24.19 7.74
N LEU A 141 -5.75 23.90 8.78
CA LEU A 141 -4.38 23.44 8.66
C LEU A 141 -4.32 21.98 9.09
N TYR A 142 -3.74 21.16 8.23
CA TYR A 142 -3.45 19.75 8.48
C TYR A 142 -1.97 19.57 8.82
N ASP A 143 -1.62 18.43 9.43
CA ASP A 143 -0.23 18.02 9.55
C ASP A 143 0.41 17.86 8.17
N ASP A 144 1.71 18.02 8.10
CA ASP A 144 2.47 17.85 6.86
C ASP A 144 2.40 16.40 6.35
N ALA A 145 2.20 16.27 5.05
CA ALA A 145 2.38 15.01 4.33
C ALA A 145 3.76 15.00 3.70
N ASN A 146 4.48 13.90 3.78
CA ASN A 146 5.85 13.85 3.30
C ASN A 146 6.30 12.47 2.83
N THR A 147 7.44 12.47 2.14
CA THR A 147 8.26 11.30 1.83
C THR A 147 9.60 11.49 2.50
N VAL A 148 10.04 10.53 3.31
CA VAL A 148 11.27 10.61 4.10
C VAL A 148 12.25 9.51 3.67
N LEU A 149 13.51 9.88 3.51
CA LEU A 149 14.63 8.99 3.22
C LEU A 149 15.43 8.75 4.49
N PHE A 150 15.63 7.49 4.85
CA PHE A 150 16.49 7.06 5.96
C PHE A 150 17.68 6.27 5.42
N SER A 151 18.81 6.34 6.11
CA SER A 151 19.89 5.36 5.92
C SER A 151 19.51 4.02 6.54
N LEU A 152 20.10 2.94 6.03
CA LEU A 152 20.10 1.63 6.69
C LEU A 152 21.50 1.28 7.16
N ASN A 153 21.60 0.69 8.35
CA ASN A 153 22.83 0.15 8.88
C ASN A 153 23.14 -1.22 8.28
N GLU A 154 24.35 -1.74 8.46
CA GLU A 154 24.81 -3.02 7.91
C GLU A 154 23.95 -4.22 8.37
N ASP A 155 23.36 -4.14 9.56
CA ASP A 155 22.46 -5.17 10.08
C ASP A 155 21.00 -5.01 9.63
N GLY A 156 20.69 -4.00 8.80
CA GLY A 156 19.36 -3.66 8.34
C GLY A 156 18.52 -2.85 9.34
N SER A 157 19.09 -2.44 10.49
CA SER A 157 18.41 -1.50 11.39
C SER A 157 18.32 -0.10 10.76
N ILE A 158 17.29 0.67 11.15
CA ILE A 158 17.01 2.00 10.57
C ILE A 158 17.99 3.02 11.17
N GLY A 159 18.75 3.68 10.31
CA GLY A 159 19.68 4.75 10.67
C GLY A 159 18.99 6.12 10.81
N GLU A 160 19.72 7.18 10.48
CA GLU A 160 19.22 8.55 10.56
C GLU A 160 18.38 8.93 9.34
N ALA A 161 17.44 9.86 9.51
CA ALA A 161 16.79 10.51 8.39
C ALA A 161 17.78 11.40 7.65
N LEU A 162 17.90 11.21 6.36
CA LEU A 162 18.86 11.91 5.50
C LEU A 162 18.22 13.08 4.76
N ASP A 163 16.98 12.89 4.31
CA ASP A 163 16.27 13.89 3.51
C ASP A 163 14.75 13.71 3.63
N MET A 164 13.99 14.76 3.32
CA MET A 164 12.54 14.77 3.38
C MET A 164 11.96 15.68 2.30
N TYR A 165 10.96 15.20 1.58
CA TYR A 165 10.20 15.99 0.63
C TYR A 165 8.78 16.23 1.17
N LEU A 166 8.36 17.50 1.30
CA LEU A 166 7.01 17.87 1.71
C LEU A 166 6.08 17.88 0.50
N HIS A 167 4.95 17.20 0.62
CA HIS A 167 3.88 17.21 -0.38
C HIS A 167 2.94 18.37 -0.12
N THR A 168 2.86 19.31 -1.04
CA THR A 168 2.07 20.55 -0.89
C THR A 168 0.99 20.70 -1.95
N GLU A 169 1.00 19.85 -2.98
CA GLU A 169 0.03 19.91 -4.07
C GLU A 169 -1.34 19.42 -3.60
N LEU A 170 -2.37 20.18 -3.96
CA LEU A 170 -3.75 19.86 -3.63
C LEU A 170 -4.48 19.31 -4.85
N GLY A 171 -5.18 18.20 -4.66
CA GLY A 171 -6.13 17.62 -5.60
C GLY A 171 -7.57 17.92 -5.20
N LYS A 172 -8.44 16.94 -5.43
CA LYS A 172 -9.85 17.03 -4.97
C LYS A 172 -9.96 16.98 -3.45
N GLN A 173 -9.08 16.25 -2.78
CA GLN A 173 -8.99 16.26 -1.33
C GLN A 173 -8.30 17.56 -0.87
N THR A 174 -8.59 17.98 0.33
CA THR A 174 -8.12 19.27 0.85
C THR A 174 -6.71 19.21 1.43
N ASN A 175 -6.08 18.03 1.46
CA ASN A 175 -4.76 17.79 2.00
C ASN A 175 -4.06 16.62 1.28
N PRO A 176 -2.73 16.65 1.12
CA PRO A 176 -1.98 15.57 0.50
C PRO A 176 -2.05 14.28 1.33
N HIS A 177 -2.03 13.13 0.63
CA HIS A 177 -2.02 11.80 1.24
C HIS A 177 -1.13 10.85 0.42
N PRO A 178 0.21 11.00 0.43
CA PRO A 178 1.09 10.03 -0.19
C PRO A 178 0.83 8.65 0.42
N HIS A 179 0.41 7.69 -0.42
CA HIS A 179 -0.18 6.45 0.04
C HIS A 179 0.71 5.24 -0.18
N CYS A 180 1.50 5.22 -1.24
CA CYS A 180 2.49 4.17 -1.43
C CYS A 180 3.77 4.72 -2.02
N VAL A 181 4.87 4.01 -1.80
CA VAL A 181 6.14 4.20 -2.48
C VAL A 181 6.63 2.87 -3.02
N VAL A 182 6.93 2.82 -4.30
CA VAL A 182 7.42 1.59 -4.96
C VAL A 182 8.69 1.89 -5.74
N ARG A 183 9.63 0.93 -5.72
CA ARG A 183 10.90 1.01 -6.44
C ARG A 183 10.79 0.36 -7.81
N SER A 184 11.37 1.01 -8.82
CA SER A 184 11.52 0.43 -10.15
C SER A 184 12.49 -0.77 -10.14
N PRO A 185 12.17 -1.89 -10.79
CA PRO A 185 13.11 -2.99 -10.96
C PRO A 185 14.18 -2.68 -12.01
N LEU A 186 13.94 -1.69 -12.89
CA LEU A 186 14.83 -1.28 -14.00
C LEU A 186 15.47 0.08 -13.70
N GLY A 187 16.23 0.18 -12.63
CA GLY A 187 16.89 1.43 -12.24
C GLY A 187 16.59 1.87 -10.82
N GLU A 188 17.02 3.09 -10.49
CA GLU A 188 16.96 3.64 -9.12
C GLU A 188 15.82 4.66 -8.97
N LEU A 189 14.70 4.45 -9.67
CA LEU A 189 13.52 5.30 -9.55
C LEU A 189 12.55 4.78 -8.50
N PHE A 190 11.97 5.71 -7.76
CA PHE A 190 10.90 5.48 -6.81
C PHE A 190 9.67 6.29 -7.22
N ILE A 191 8.50 5.66 -7.21
CA ILE A 191 7.24 6.35 -7.47
C ILE A 191 6.42 6.40 -6.20
N VAL A 192 5.95 7.60 -5.87
CA VAL A 192 5.01 7.86 -4.78
C VAL A 192 3.67 8.32 -5.37
N ASN A 193 2.60 7.61 -5.03
CA ASN A 193 1.25 8.01 -5.36
C ASN A 193 0.65 8.82 -4.21
N ASP A 194 0.27 10.05 -4.50
CA ASP A 194 -0.39 10.94 -3.56
C ASP A 194 -1.88 11.06 -3.90
N LYS A 195 -2.69 10.29 -3.17
CA LYS A 195 -4.14 10.24 -3.40
C LYS A 195 -4.86 11.53 -3.02
N GLY A 196 -4.30 12.31 -2.09
CA GLY A 196 -4.87 13.58 -1.67
C GLY A 196 -4.58 14.70 -2.66
N GLY A 197 -3.37 14.71 -3.20
CA GLY A 197 -2.91 15.68 -4.18
C GLY A 197 -3.34 15.38 -5.62
N ASP A 198 -3.88 14.19 -5.92
CA ASP A 198 -4.06 13.69 -7.29
C ASP A 198 -2.75 13.76 -8.10
N ARG A 199 -1.63 13.29 -7.48
CA ARG A 199 -0.28 13.40 -8.03
C ARG A 199 0.47 12.08 -7.98
N ILE A 200 1.42 11.96 -8.90
CA ILE A 200 2.43 10.90 -8.93
C ILE A 200 3.78 11.59 -8.89
N TYR A 201 4.55 11.33 -7.85
CA TYR A 201 5.91 11.85 -7.69
C TYR A 201 6.90 10.79 -8.11
N VAL A 202 7.91 11.16 -8.90
CA VAL A 202 8.98 10.27 -9.33
C VAL A 202 10.28 10.78 -8.72
N TYR A 203 10.93 9.98 -7.90
CA TYR A 203 12.19 10.31 -7.23
C TYR A 203 13.32 9.41 -7.71
N ALA A 204 14.53 9.96 -7.69
CA ALA A 204 15.78 9.20 -7.58
C ALA A 204 16.40 9.47 -6.20
N VAL A 205 17.24 8.56 -5.73
CA VAL A 205 18.09 8.80 -4.55
C VAL A 205 19.51 9.04 -5.04
N GLU A 206 20.03 10.25 -4.82
CA GLU A 206 21.37 10.65 -5.22
C GLU A 206 22.09 11.25 -4.00
N ASP A 207 23.22 10.68 -3.62
CA ASP A 207 24.03 11.12 -2.46
C ASP A 207 23.23 11.34 -1.17
N GLY A 208 22.28 10.43 -0.87
CA GLY A 208 21.44 10.51 0.33
C GLY A 208 20.35 11.58 0.26
N ARG A 209 19.96 12.01 -0.93
CA ARG A 209 18.90 13.00 -1.16
C ARG A 209 17.80 12.45 -2.07
N LEU A 210 16.58 12.89 -1.83
CA LEU A 210 15.43 12.66 -2.69
C LEU A 210 15.41 13.71 -3.81
N ILE A 211 15.72 13.29 -5.02
CA ILE A 211 15.70 14.17 -6.19
C ILE A 211 14.40 13.96 -6.96
N LEU A 212 13.53 14.96 -6.93
CA LEU A 212 12.29 14.94 -7.72
C LEU A 212 12.62 15.05 -9.20
N LYS A 213 12.35 13.99 -9.95
CA LYS A 213 12.61 13.95 -11.40
C LYS A 213 11.62 14.85 -12.13
N ASN A 214 12.09 15.44 -13.24
CA ASN A 214 11.33 16.40 -14.08
C ASN A 214 10.88 17.68 -13.35
N GLY A 215 11.38 17.93 -12.14
CA GLY A 215 11.13 19.16 -11.37
C GLY A 215 9.68 19.37 -10.91
N ALA A 216 8.77 18.44 -11.20
CA ALA A 216 7.36 18.52 -10.81
C ALA A 216 6.70 17.15 -10.74
N ALA A 217 5.68 17.02 -9.90
CA ALA A 217 4.83 15.83 -9.85
C ALA A 217 3.96 15.72 -11.11
N VAL A 218 3.75 14.48 -11.56
CA VAL A 218 2.82 14.18 -12.66
C VAL A 218 1.39 14.30 -12.17
N LYS A 219 0.57 15.05 -12.91
CA LYS A 219 -0.86 15.19 -12.59
C LYS A 219 -1.61 13.93 -13.00
N ALA A 220 -2.28 13.30 -12.03
CA ALA A 220 -3.32 12.32 -12.32
C ALA A 220 -4.65 13.04 -12.64
N GLU A 221 -5.66 12.29 -13.03
CA GLU A 221 -7.01 12.85 -13.24
C GLU A 221 -7.57 13.40 -11.94
N PHE A 222 -8.16 14.59 -11.99
CA PHE A 222 -8.70 15.27 -10.81
C PHE A 222 -9.79 14.42 -10.13
N GLY A 223 -9.58 14.14 -8.87
CA GLY A 223 -10.46 13.31 -8.05
C GLY A 223 -10.27 11.81 -8.25
N SER A 224 -9.23 11.38 -8.96
CA SER A 224 -8.94 9.93 -9.15
C SER A 224 -8.37 9.28 -7.90
N ALA A 225 -7.66 10.03 -7.07
CA ALA A 225 -7.00 9.54 -5.86
C ALA A 225 -6.04 8.36 -6.15
N PRO A 226 -4.87 8.60 -6.78
CA PRO A 226 -3.83 7.57 -7.01
C PRO A 226 -3.45 6.90 -5.70
N ARG A 227 -3.56 5.57 -5.62
CA ARG A 227 -3.38 4.89 -4.34
C ARG A 227 -2.18 3.94 -4.32
N TYR A 228 -2.30 2.75 -4.87
CA TYR A 228 -1.22 1.78 -4.99
C TYR A 228 -0.67 1.78 -6.41
N GLY A 229 0.60 1.40 -6.53
CA GLY A 229 1.25 1.24 -7.81
C GLY A 229 2.19 0.05 -7.82
N VAL A 230 2.40 -0.52 -9.00
CA VAL A 230 3.36 -1.61 -9.22
C VAL A 230 4.09 -1.39 -10.54
N PHE A 231 5.36 -1.74 -10.57
CA PHE A 231 6.13 -1.79 -11.80
C PHE A 231 6.02 -3.16 -12.46
N HIS A 232 6.07 -3.20 -13.78
CA HIS A 232 6.31 -4.45 -14.50
C HIS A 232 7.71 -4.98 -14.14
N PRO A 233 7.88 -6.29 -13.88
CA PRO A 233 9.15 -6.82 -13.38
C PRO A 233 10.34 -6.65 -14.35
N THR A 234 10.08 -6.59 -15.66
CA THR A 234 11.13 -6.62 -16.70
C THR A 234 10.95 -5.61 -17.84
N LEU A 235 9.81 -4.92 -17.92
CA LEU A 235 9.51 -3.95 -18.97
C LEU A 235 9.28 -2.56 -18.38
N PRO A 236 9.46 -1.48 -19.15
CA PRO A 236 9.37 -0.10 -18.66
C PRO A 236 7.90 0.36 -18.52
N TYR A 237 7.11 -0.42 -17.76
CA TYR A 237 5.71 -0.11 -17.49
C TYR A 237 5.47 0.04 -16.00
N TYR A 238 4.61 0.99 -15.67
CA TYR A 238 4.11 1.27 -14.34
C TYR A 238 2.59 1.27 -14.35
N PHE A 239 1.98 0.62 -13.37
CA PHE A 239 0.54 0.52 -13.23
C PHE A 239 0.12 1.09 -11.89
N MET A 240 -0.97 1.86 -11.90
CA MET A 240 -1.47 2.56 -10.72
C MET A 240 -2.98 2.37 -10.62
N ASN A 241 -3.47 1.98 -9.45
CA ASN A 241 -4.90 1.98 -9.19
C ASN A 241 -5.37 3.33 -8.62
N THR A 242 -6.64 3.60 -8.78
CA THR A 242 -7.28 4.80 -8.23
C THR A 242 -8.27 4.42 -7.13
N GLU A 243 -8.23 5.13 -5.99
CA GLU A 243 -9.17 4.87 -4.90
C GLU A 243 -10.59 5.31 -5.27
N SER A 244 -10.74 6.45 -5.97
CA SER A 244 -12.04 7.11 -6.13
C SER A 244 -12.61 7.08 -7.55
N ALA A 245 -11.81 6.71 -8.55
CA ALA A 245 -12.24 6.76 -9.96
C ALA A 245 -12.45 5.39 -10.59
N ALA A 246 -12.28 4.31 -9.83
CA ALA A 246 -12.58 2.92 -10.22
C ALA A 246 -11.88 2.45 -11.51
N TYR A 247 -10.61 2.84 -11.74
CA TYR A 247 -9.80 2.34 -12.84
C TYR A 247 -8.36 2.06 -12.43
N ILE A 248 -7.65 1.26 -13.23
CA ILE A 248 -6.20 1.13 -13.26
C ILE A 248 -5.70 1.95 -14.44
N ALA A 249 -4.67 2.78 -14.22
CA ALA A 249 -3.94 3.49 -15.27
C ALA A 249 -2.61 2.81 -15.55
N ALA A 250 -2.29 2.63 -16.83
CA ALA A 250 -1.03 2.12 -17.31
C ALA A 250 -0.16 3.26 -17.86
N TYR A 251 1.12 3.23 -17.53
CA TYR A 251 2.13 4.20 -17.99
C TYR A 251 3.35 3.48 -18.52
N ARG A 252 3.99 4.08 -19.52
CA ARG A 252 5.40 3.83 -19.85
C ARG A 252 6.25 4.83 -19.09
N TYR A 253 7.37 4.38 -18.53
CA TYR A 253 8.37 5.29 -17.95
C TYR A 253 9.72 5.15 -18.64
N ASP A 254 10.53 6.19 -18.54
CA ASP A 254 11.91 6.21 -19.03
C ASP A 254 12.92 6.43 -17.88
N GLU A 255 14.21 6.40 -18.21
CA GLU A 255 15.30 6.55 -17.25
C GLU A 255 15.33 7.93 -16.58
N GLU A 256 14.77 8.97 -17.24
CA GLU A 256 14.60 10.29 -16.66
C GLU A 256 13.37 10.39 -15.75
N GLY A 257 12.58 9.33 -15.65
CA GLY A 257 11.39 9.28 -14.81
C GLY A 257 10.14 9.93 -15.41
N ARG A 258 10.13 10.17 -16.73
CA ARG A 258 8.92 10.65 -17.40
C ARG A 258 7.90 9.55 -17.53
N LEU A 259 6.66 9.84 -17.15
CA LEU A 259 5.52 8.95 -17.26
C LEU A 259 4.65 9.34 -18.44
N THR A 260 4.51 8.43 -19.41
CA THR A 260 3.60 8.58 -20.54
C THR A 260 2.42 7.63 -20.36
N LYS A 261 1.20 8.17 -20.21
CA LYS A 261 -0.01 7.37 -20.05
C LYS A 261 -0.29 6.54 -21.31
N ILE A 262 -0.54 5.26 -21.15
CA ILE A 262 -0.88 4.31 -22.22
C ILE A 262 -2.40 4.21 -22.35
N ASN A 263 -3.07 3.68 -21.32
CA ASN A 263 -4.53 3.55 -21.28
C ASN A 263 -5.03 3.45 -19.84
N THR A 264 -6.32 3.26 -19.68
CA THR A 264 -6.97 2.87 -18.43
C THR A 264 -7.84 1.64 -18.62
N ALA A 265 -7.96 0.80 -17.59
CA ALA A 265 -8.92 -0.28 -17.53
C ALA A 265 -9.90 -0.03 -16.38
N ASN A 266 -11.19 -0.08 -16.65
CA ASN A 266 -12.22 -0.01 -15.62
C ASN A 266 -12.17 -1.28 -14.75
N ILE A 267 -12.18 -1.12 -13.43
CA ILE A 267 -12.12 -2.21 -12.45
C ILE A 267 -13.51 -2.65 -11.96
N VAL A 268 -14.57 -2.08 -12.51
CA VAL A 268 -15.96 -2.41 -12.20
C VAL A 268 -16.60 -2.97 -13.47
N PRO A 269 -17.46 -4.01 -13.39
CA PRO A 269 -18.16 -4.53 -14.57
C PRO A 269 -18.89 -3.43 -15.35
N GLY A 270 -18.94 -3.56 -16.67
CA GLY A 270 -19.45 -2.52 -17.58
C GLY A 270 -20.95 -2.20 -17.46
N ASP A 271 -21.71 -3.02 -16.74
CA ASP A 271 -23.12 -2.80 -16.39
C ASP A 271 -23.33 -1.92 -15.16
N ILE A 272 -22.23 -1.58 -14.46
CA ILE A 272 -22.24 -0.70 -13.29
C ILE A 272 -21.83 0.70 -13.74
N ASP A 273 -22.74 1.68 -13.54
CA ASP A 273 -22.46 3.09 -13.79
C ASP A 273 -21.44 3.62 -12.78
N THR A 274 -20.21 3.79 -13.24
CA THR A 274 -19.11 4.35 -12.45
C THR A 274 -19.10 5.88 -12.41
N GLY A 275 -19.85 6.55 -13.28
CA GLY A 275 -20.00 8.01 -13.29
C GLY A 275 -20.74 8.56 -12.07
N THR A 276 -21.44 7.70 -11.35
CA THR A 276 -22.18 8.03 -10.12
C THR A 276 -21.46 7.56 -8.85
N VAL A 277 -20.21 7.12 -8.91
CA VAL A 277 -19.38 6.82 -7.73
C VAL A 277 -19.11 8.14 -6.97
N LYS A 278 -20.19 8.76 -6.50
CA LYS A 278 -20.14 9.84 -5.54
C LYS A 278 -19.94 9.23 -4.16
N ALA A 279 -19.34 10.00 -3.26
CA ALA A 279 -19.34 9.71 -1.84
C ALA A 279 -20.78 9.40 -1.38
N GLY A 280 -21.13 8.13 -1.34
CA GLY A 280 -22.44 7.58 -0.98
C GLY A 280 -22.24 6.23 -0.31
N PRO A 281 -23.28 5.60 0.23
CA PRO A 281 -23.13 4.41 1.05
C PRO A 281 -22.51 3.19 0.33
N ARG A 282 -22.38 3.22 -1.01
CA ARG A 282 -21.67 2.20 -1.80
C ARG A 282 -20.71 2.87 -2.77
N THR A 283 -19.51 3.19 -2.31
CA THR A 283 -18.42 3.64 -3.17
C THR A 283 -17.54 2.44 -3.52
N TYR A 284 -17.34 2.18 -4.81
CA TYR A 284 -16.37 1.19 -5.27
C TYR A 284 -14.98 1.81 -5.22
N GLN A 285 -14.09 1.27 -4.40
CA GLN A 285 -12.77 1.82 -4.17
C GLN A 285 -11.70 0.76 -4.33
N SER A 286 -10.64 1.05 -5.09
CA SER A 286 -9.46 0.19 -5.05
C SER A 286 -8.82 0.19 -3.66
N SER A 287 -8.30 -0.97 -3.25
CA SER A 287 -7.41 -1.05 -2.09
C SER A 287 -6.00 -1.45 -2.52
N ASP A 288 -5.71 -2.71 -2.73
CA ASP A 288 -4.38 -3.19 -3.08
C ASP A 288 -4.26 -3.52 -4.57
N LEU A 289 -3.03 -3.53 -5.08
CA LEU A 289 -2.69 -3.84 -6.46
C LEU A 289 -1.43 -4.70 -6.49
N ARG A 290 -1.50 -5.86 -7.12
CA ARG A 290 -0.36 -6.76 -7.32
C ARG A 290 -0.19 -7.09 -8.79
N ILE A 291 1.04 -7.45 -9.18
CA ILE A 291 1.37 -7.92 -10.53
C ILE A 291 1.91 -9.35 -10.45
N SER A 292 1.52 -10.20 -11.39
CA SER A 292 2.06 -11.56 -11.48
C SER A 292 3.58 -11.54 -11.69
N PRO A 293 4.34 -12.55 -11.21
CA PRO A 293 5.81 -12.59 -11.36
C PRO A 293 6.28 -12.56 -12.82
N ASP A 294 5.46 -13.06 -13.75
CA ASP A 294 5.74 -13.02 -15.20
C ASP A 294 5.31 -11.71 -15.89
N GLY A 295 4.73 -10.78 -15.13
CA GLY A 295 4.31 -9.46 -15.61
C GLY A 295 3.07 -9.45 -16.48
N LYS A 296 2.34 -10.57 -16.63
CA LYS A 296 1.21 -10.65 -17.56
C LYS A 296 -0.13 -10.21 -16.99
N TYR A 297 -0.28 -10.21 -15.66
CA TYR A 297 -1.57 -9.97 -15.02
C TYR A 297 -1.46 -9.04 -13.81
N LEU A 298 -2.49 -8.21 -13.63
CA LEU A 298 -2.70 -7.38 -12.44
C LEU A 298 -3.88 -7.92 -11.64
N TYR A 299 -3.75 -7.88 -10.33
CA TYR A 299 -4.78 -8.24 -9.35
C TYR A 299 -5.10 -7.02 -8.51
N ASN A 300 -6.28 -6.44 -8.70
CA ASN A 300 -6.73 -5.24 -8.00
C ASN A 300 -7.93 -5.56 -7.11
N LEU A 301 -7.78 -5.28 -5.83
CA LEU A 301 -8.89 -5.41 -4.88
C LEU A 301 -9.86 -4.24 -5.02
N VAL A 302 -11.17 -4.57 -5.06
CA VAL A 302 -12.25 -3.58 -5.15
C VAL A 302 -13.14 -3.68 -3.91
N ARG A 303 -12.97 -2.73 -3.00
CA ARG A 303 -13.85 -2.55 -1.83
C ARG A 303 -15.25 -2.11 -2.28
N GLY A 304 -16.27 -2.43 -1.48
CA GLY A 304 -17.67 -2.15 -1.80
C GLY A 304 -18.30 -3.21 -2.69
N MET A 305 -17.54 -3.78 -3.65
CA MET A 305 -17.95 -4.97 -4.41
C MET A 305 -17.43 -6.26 -3.77
N ASN A 306 -16.37 -6.18 -2.98
CA ASN A 306 -15.62 -7.32 -2.45
C ASN A 306 -15.22 -8.29 -3.56
N THR A 307 -14.47 -7.77 -4.54
CA THR A 307 -13.98 -8.52 -5.69
C THR A 307 -12.49 -8.28 -5.91
N VAL A 308 -11.85 -9.21 -6.61
CA VAL A 308 -10.58 -8.99 -7.30
C VAL A 308 -10.89 -8.75 -8.77
N CYS A 309 -10.54 -7.58 -9.30
CA CYS A 309 -10.48 -7.35 -10.74
C CYS A 309 -9.15 -7.83 -11.26
N VAL A 310 -9.17 -8.83 -12.16
CA VAL A 310 -7.98 -9.30 -12.87
C VAL A 310 -7.88 -8.57 -14.19
N CYS A 311 -6.72 -7.96 -14.47
CA CYS A 311 -6.44 -7.35 -15.77
C CYS A 311 -5.29 -8.06 -16.45
N ALA A 312 -5.43 -8.31 -17.76
CA ALA A 312 -4.31 -8.73 -18.60
C ALA A 312 -3.49 -7.53 -19.04
N ILE A 313 -2.18 -7.73 -19.18
CA ILE A 313 -1.21 -6.73 -19.65
C ILE A 313 -0.71 -7.16 -21.04
N ASP A 314 -0.89 -6.32 -22.03
CA ASP A 314 -0.25 -6.49 -23.34
C ASP A 314 1.25 -6.23 -23.23
N GLN A 315 2.06 -7.24 -23.41
CA GLN A 315 3.52 -7.17 -23.17
C GLN A 315 4.27 -6.27 -24.18
N ALA A 316 3.69 -6.02 -25.34
CA ALA A 316 4.32 -5.15 -26.36
C ALA A 316 4.01 -3.68 -26.11
N THR A 317 2.82 -3.36 -25.64
CA THR A 317 2.33 -1.98 -25.53
C THR A 317 2.23 -1.49 -24.08
N GLY A 318 2.12 -2.41 -23.12
CA GLY A 318 1.82 -2.12 -21.71
C GLY A 318 0.34 -1.80 -21.45
N ALA A 319 -0.52 -1.94 -22.46
CA ALA A 319 -1.95 -1.69 -22.30
C ALA A 319 -2.60 -2.73 -21.38
N VAL A 320 -3.58 -2.29 -20.59
CA VAL A 320 -4.30 -3.13 -19.62
C VAL A 320 -5.76 -3.30 -20.01
N ALA A 321 -6.32 -4.49 -19.77
CA ALA A 321 -7.72 -4.80 -20.00
C ALA A 321 -8.25 -5.74 -18.90
N ALA A 322 -9.41 -5.42 -18.31
CA ALA A 322 -10.06 -6.29 -17.34
C ALA A 322 -10.55 -7.58 -18.03
N ILE A 323 -10.25 -8.73 -17.41
CA ILE A 323 -10.60 -10.06 -17.92
C ILE A 323 -11.46 -10.87 -16.97
N GLN A 324 -11.51 -10.51 -15.68
CA GLN A 324 -12.30 -11.19 -14.65
C GLN A 324 -12.61 -10.26 -13.48
N HIS A 325 -13.78 -10.46 -12.88
CA HIS A 325 -14.14 -9.91 -11.57
C HIS A 325 -14.48 -11.09 -10.65
N GLN A 326 -13.50 -11.54 -9.85
CA GLN A 326 -13.66 -12.67 -8.94
C GLN A 326 -14.27 -12.21 -7.62
N LYS A 327 -15.44 -12.70 -7.27
CA LYS A 327 -16.10 -12.42 -5.98
C LYS A 327 -15.30 -13.03 -4.82
N ILE A 328 -15.17 -12.28 -3.74
CA ILE A 328 -14.57 -12.70 -2.47
C ILE A 328 -15.71 -12.93 -1.48
N PRO A 329 -15.75 -14.06 -0.76
CA PRO A 329 -16.63 -14.25 0.38
C PRO A 329 -16.22 -13.31 1.51
N GLU A 330 -16.81 -12.15 1.55
CA GLU A 330 -16.58 -11.12 2.56
C GLU A 330 -17.93 -10.66 3.11
N GLN A 331 -17.95 -10.24 4.36
CA GLN A 331 -19.14 -9.65 4.95
C GLN A 331 -19.56 -8.41 4.16
N GLU A 332 -20.85 -8.31 3.84
CA GLU A 332 -21.38 -7.10 3.21
C GLU A 332 -21.22 -5.92 4.16
N ILE A 333 -20.79 -4.79 3.61
CA ILE A 333 -20.67 -3.55 4.38
C ILE A 333 -22.09 -3.01 4.60
N PRO A 334 -22.52 -2.80 5.86
CA PRO A 334 -23.82 -2.23 6.13
C PRO A 334 -23.99 -0.85 5.47
N ASP A 335 -25.22 -0.54 5.05
CA ASP A 335 -25.56 0.77 4.51
C ASP A 335 -25.17 1.89 5.49
N GLY A 336 -24.46 2.90 5.00
CA GLY A 336 -23.97 4.03 5.82
C GLY A 336 -22.57 3.86 6.40
N GLN A 337 -21.96 2.68 6.31
CA GLN A 337 -20.53 2.50 6.59
C GLN A 337 -19.73 2.61 5.29
N GLY A 338 -18.70 3.42 5.27
CA GLY A 338 -17.86 3.61 4.09
C GLY A 338 -17.15 2.34 3.62
N ALA A 339 -16.74 2.29 2.36
CA ALA A 339 -16.04 1.14 1.75
C ALA A 339 -14.70 0.76 2.42
N GLY A 340 -14.35 1.40 3.54
CA GLY A 340 -13.13 1.11 4.30
C GLY A 340 -13.07 -0.27 4.95
N HIS A 341 -14.20 -0.94 5.11
CA HIS A 341 -14.33 -2.21 5.83
C HIS A 341 -14.39 -3.45 4.92
N GLY A 342 -14.16 -3.32 3.62
CA GLY A 342 -14.11 -4.45 2.68
C GLY A 342 -12.71 -5.08 2.59
N VAL A 343 -12.45 -5.75 1.46
CA VAL A 343 -11.13 -6.34 1.16
C VAL A 343 -10.03 -5.28 1.14
N ARG A 344 -8.93 -5.47 1.89
CA ARG A 344 -7.93 -4.40 2.06
C ARG A 344 -6.57 -4.69 1.47
N GLY A 345 -5.97 -5.80 1.80
CA GLY A 345 -4.64 -6.17 1.35
C GLY A 345 -4.59 -7.53 0.69
N CYS A 346 -3.66 -7.74 -0.20
CA CYS A 346 -3.39 -9.05 -0.78
C CYS A 346 -1.88 -9.26 -0.98
N CYS A 347 -1.50 -10.52 -1.12
CA CYS A 347 -0.14 -10.91 -1.44
C CYS A 347 -0.17 -12.11 -2.37
N LEU A 348 0.76 -12.15 -3.33
CA LEU A 348 1.01 -13.34 -4.12
C LEU A 348 1.88 -14.32 -3.32
N SER A 349 1.65 -15.62 -3.50
CA SER A 349 2.62 -16.63 -3.07
C SER A 349 3.96 -16.39 -3.78
N PRO A 350 5.10 -16.79 -3.21
CA PRO A 350 6.43 -16.58 -3.82
C PRO A 350 6.56 -17.14 -5.23
N ASP A 351 5.89 -18.25 -5.52
CA ASP A 351 5.85 -18.91 -6.83
C ASP A 351 4.74 -18.39 -7.76
N GLY A 352 3.92 -17.45 -7.30
CA GLY A 352 2.83 -16.85 -8.07
C GLY A 352 1.63 -17.75 -8.33
N ARG A 353 1.50 -18.89 -7.63
CA ARG A 353 0.36 -19.81 -7.82
C ARG A 353 -0.89 -19.41 -7.06
N PHE A 354 -0.75 -18.65 -5.99
CA PHE A 354 -1.86 -18.21 -5.15
C PHE A 354 -1.87 -16.71 -4.93
N LEU A 355 -3.06 -16.18 -4.77
CA LEU A 355 -3.31 -14.83 -4.25
C LEU A 355 -4.04 -14.97 -2.91
N GLU A 356 -3.39 -14.46 -1.85
CA GLU A 356 -3.97 -14.39 -0.52
C GLU A 356 -4.60 -13.02 -0.31
N VAL A 357 -5.84 -12.99 0.15
CA VAL A 357 -6.63 -11.75 0.30
C VAL A 357 -7.09 -11.59 1.73
N ALA A 358 -6.78 -10.45 2.34
CA ALA A 358 -7.25 -10.05 3.66
C ALA A 358 -8.69 -9.50 3.55
N ALA A 359 -9.63 -10.25 4.06
CA ALA A 359 -11.04 -9.91 4.17
C ALA A 359 -11.25 -9.21 5.52
N PHE A 360 -11.15 -7.88 5.51
CA PHE A 360 -11.06 -7.03 6.69
C PHE A 360 -12.30 -7.15 7.61
N GLY A 361 -13.49 -7.19 7.03
CA GLY A 361 -14.75 -7.23 7.79
C GLY A 361 -15.04 -8.59 8.39
N SER A 362 -14.78 -9.69 7.65
CA SER A 362 -14.99 -11.06 8.13
C SER A 362 -13.86 -11.57 9.03
N GLY A 363 -12.66 -10.97 8.90
CA GLY A 363 -11.48 -11.45 9.61
C GLY A 363 -10.82 -12.69 8.99
N ASP A 364 -11.18 -13.03 7.77
CA ASP A 364 -10.67 -14.20 7.06
C ASP A 364 -9.47 -13.83 6.17
N ILE A 365 -8.62 -14.80 5.91
CA ILE A 365 -7.68 -14.78 4.79
C ILE A 365 -8.20 -15.76 3.74
N ILE A 366 -8.44 -15.25 2.53
CA ILE A 366 -9.04 -16.02 1.44
C ILE A 366 -7.96 -16.36 0.43
N THR A 367 -7.81 -17.66 0.16
CA THR A 367 -6.89 -18.20 -0.86
C THR A 367 -7.59 -18.34 -2.21
N MET A 368 -6.95 -17.81 -3.24
CA MET A 368 -7.36 -17.96 -4.63
C MET A 368 -6.23 -18.58 -5.45
N ALA A 369 -6.52 -19.65 -6.18
CA ALA A 369 -5.57 -20.23 -7.13
C ALA A 369 -5.51 -19.39 -8.41
N ILE A 370 -4.31 -19.21 -8.95
CA ILE A 370 -4.05 -18.49 -10.20
C ILE A 370 -3.87 -19.50 -11.33
N GLY A 371 -4.75 -19.45 -12.31
CA GLY A 371 -4.68 -20.27 -13.52
C GLY A 371 -3.58 -19.82 -14.49
N ALA A 372 -3.22 -20.65 -15.44
CA ALA A 372 -2.23 -20.32 -16.48
C ALA A 372 -2.66 -19.11 -17.36
N ASP A 373 -3.95 -18.78 -17.41
CA ASP A 373 -4.52 -17.62 -18.07
C ASP A 373 -4.66 -16.41 -17.14
N GLY A 374 -4.07 -16.46 -15.94
CA GLY A 374 -4.09 -15.43 -14.92
C GLY A 374 -5.39 -15.31 -14.14
N ARG A 375 -6.43 -16.06 -14.52
CA ARG A 375 -7.73 -16.02 -13.85
C ARG A 375 -7.67 -16.66 -12.47
N LEU A 376 -8.51 -16.14 -11.59
CA LEU A 376 -8.60 -16.59 -10.20
C LEU A 376 -9.72 -17.62 -10.04
N THR A 377 -9.45 -18.62 -9.22
CA THR A 377 -10.46 -19.57 -8.74
C THR A 377 -10.40 -19.60 -7.20
N LEU A 378 -11.54 -19.42 -6.56
CA LEU A 378 -11.63 -19.50 -5.11
C LEU A 378 -11.27 -20.91 -4.62
N VAL A 379 -10.29 -21.01 -3.75
CA VAL A 379 -9.90 -22.27 -3.06
C VAL A 379 -10.67 -22.36 -1.75
N GLY A 380 -10.63 -21.31 -0.93
CA GLY A 380 -11.28 -21.27 0.38
C GLY A 380 -10.61 -20.31 1.33
N LYS A 381 -10.69 -20.59 2.63
CA LYS A 381 -9.94 -19.88 3.66
C LYS A 381 -8.54 -20.49 3.79
N ALA A 382 -7.53 -19.65 3.94
CA ALA A 382 -6.15 -20.08 4.17
C ALA A 382 -5.98 -20.80 5.51
N ASN A 383 -6.80 -20.43 6.49
CA ASN A 383 -6.82 -20.99 7.86
C ASN A 383 -8.20 -20.76 8.53
N ASP A 384 -8.42 -21.41 9.66
CA ASP A 384 -9.67 -21.31 10.43
C ASP A 384 -9.66 -20.18 11.50
N ARG A 385 -8.55 -19.46 11.64
CA ARG A 385 -8.42 -18.40 12.63
C ARG A 385 -9.11 -17.12 12.16
N GLN A 386 -9.99 -16.59 13.00
CA GLN A 386 -10.53 -15.25 12.84
C GLN A 386 -9.48 -14.21 13.28
N ILE A 387 -9.13 -13.30 12.37
CA ILE A 387 -8.15 -12.25 12.60
C ILE A 387 -8.88 -10.93 12.71
N PHE A 388 -8.62 -10.18 13.77
CA PHE A 388 -9.26 -8.86 13.93
C PHE A 388 -8.67 -7.87 12.92
N HIS A 389 -9.50 -7.35 12.02
CA HIS A 389 -9.16 -6.33 11.00
C HIS A 389 -7.86 -6.60 10.23
N PRO A 390 -7.73 -7.75 9.54
CA PRO A 390 -6.56 -8.03 8.72
C PRO A 390 -6.52 -7.06 7.54
N ALA A 391 -5.42 -6.31 7.40
CA ALA A 391 -5.33 -5.23 6.43
C ALA A 391 -4.14 -5.32 5.48
N ASN A 392 -3.12 -6.05 5.89
CA ASN A 392 -1.89 -6.23 5.14
C ASN A 392 -1.46 -7.70 5.21
N ILE A 393 -0.96 -8.24 4.12
CA ILE A 393 -0.34 -9.56 4.07
C ILE A 393 1.03 -9.41 3.41
N THR A 394 2.05 -9.99 4.05
CA THR A 394 3.39 -10.08 3.48
C THR A 394 3.85 -11.52 3.59
N ILE A 395 4.11 -12.20 2.48
CA ILE A 395 4.64 -13.56 2.44
C ILE A 395 6.12 -13.47 2.12
N VAL A 396 6.94 -14.12 2.94
CA VAL A 396 8.40 -14.12 2.85
C VAL A 396 8.92 -15.53 2.73
N GLU A 397 9.83 -15.74 1.80
CA GLU A 397 10.63 -16.94 1.68
C GLU A 397 11.99 -16.69 2.34
N VAL A 398 12.45 -17.60 3.24
CA VAL A 398 13.65 -17.44 4.07
C VAL A 398 14.64 -18.59 3.93
#